data_315121e832896e0a51c8b82120ddb1ca
#
_entry.id   315121e832896e0a51c8b82120ddb1ca
#
_cell.length_a   1.000
_cell.length_b   1.000
_cell.length_c   1.000
_cell.angle_alpha   90.00
_cell.angle_beta   90.00
_cell.angle_gamma   90.00
#
_symmetry.space_group_name_H-M   'P 1'
#
loop_
_entity.id
_entity.type
_entity.pdbx_description
1 polymer ?
#
loop_
_entity_poly.entity_id
_entity_poly.type
_entity_poly.pdbx_seq_one_letter_code
_entity_poly.pdbx_strand_id
1 'polypeptide(L)'
;MIKQTEYEWLYLYGAVCPTTGASFNYLMPECNTDGMNLFLKKFSLEISSHLHVALVLDNAGWHHSRRLKVPANVSLVHLPPYSPELNPIERMWLYLKQHYLSNRIYRDTEALYAAATDAVRRFTADPSRVRSVCRCDYVPSSYLN
;
A
#
# COMPACT_ATOMS: atom_id res chain seq x y z
N MET A 1 4.42 5.25 1.14
CA MET A 1 5.42 4.56 1.97
C MET A 1 5.19 4.84 3.44
N ILE A 2 5.50 3.90 4.29
CA ILE A 2 5.23 3.98 5.72
C ILE A 2 6.37 4.66 6.43
N LYS A 3 6.06 5.69 7.22
CA LYS A 3 7.04 6.32 8.09
C LYS A 3 6.97 5.63 9.45
N GLN A 4 8.06 4.99 9.84
CA GLN A 4 8.13 4.19 11.05
C GLN A 4 8.71 4.96 12.21
N THR A 5 8.08 4.89 13.36
CA THR A 5 8.63 5.34 14.63
C THR A 5 8.58 4.24 15.68
N GLU A 6 7.48 3.52 15.75
CA GLU A 6 7.26 2.46 16.75
C GLU A 6 7.39 1.04 16.19
N TYR A 7 7.31 0.89 14.86
CA TYR A 7 7.28 -0.41 14.19
C TYR A 7 8.42 -0.52 13.19
N GLU A 8 9.64 -0.31 13.63
CA GLU A 8 10.84 -0.20 12.79
C GLU A 8 11.14 -1.42 11.94
N TRP A 9 10.62 -2.58 12.31
CA TRP A 9 10.92 -3.84 11.65
C TRP A 9 9.86 -4.28 10.65
N LEU A 10 8.88 -3.43 10.39
CA LEU A 10 7.73 -3.84 9.58
C LEU A 10 7.33 -2.74 8.62
N TYR A 11 7.22 -3.10 7.35
CA TYR A 11 6.76 -2.19 6.29
C TYR A 11 5.55 -2.78 5.59
N LEU A 12 4.54 -1.96 5.41
CA LEU A 12 3.37 -2.33 4.62
C LEU A 12 3.56 -1.83 3.19
N TYR A 13 3.70 -2.77 2.26
CA TYR A 13 3.58 -2.49 0.84
C TYR A 13 2.13 -2.70 0.46
N GLY A 14 1.45 -1.64 0.06
CA GLY A 14 0.03 -1.71 -0.23
C GLY A 14 -0.34 -0.95 -1.48
N ALA A 15 -1.31 -1.48 -2.20
CA ALA A 15 -2.01 -0.81 -3.27
C ALA A 15 -3.50 -0.87 -3.00
N VAL A 16 -4.17 0.25 -3.17
CA VAL A 16 -5.63 0.35 -3.03
C VAL A 16 -6.22 0.95 -4.29
N CYS A 17 -7.38 0.47 -4.66
CA CYS A 17 -8.22 1.11 -5.66
C CYS A 17 -9.29 1.91 -4.90
N PRO A 18 -9.20 3.25 -4.85
CA PRO A 18 -10.10 4.06 -4.02
C PRO A 18 -11.57 3.95 -4.44
N THR A 19 -11.82 3.55 -5.68
CA THR A 19 -13.18 3.47 -6.23
C THR A 19 -13.89 2.18 -5.91
N THR A 20 -13.18 1.05 -5.98
CA THR A 20 -13.75 -0.27 -5.76
C THR A 20 -13.54 -0.77 -4.33
N GLY A 21 -12.54 -0.24 -3.63
CA GLY A 21 -12.09 -0.76 -2.36
C GLY A 21 -11.25 -2.02 -2.47
N ALA A 22 -10.86 -2.41 -3.67
CA ALA A 22 -9.94 -3.52 -3.86
C ALA A 22 -8.55 -3.13 -3.36
N SER A 23 -7.84 -4.06 -2.77
CA SER A 23 -6.49 -3.81 -2.25
C SER A 23 -5.62 -5.04 -2.38
N PHE A 24 -4.31 -4.78 -2.42
CA PHE A 24 -3.29 -5.82 -2.43
C PHE A 24 -2.18 -5.38 -1.49
N ASN A 25 -1.86 -6.20 -0.50
CA ASN A 25 -0.98 -5.79 0.59
C ASN A 25 0.03 -6.88 0.93
N TYR A 26 1.26 -6.44 1.19
CA TYR A 26 2.35 -7.30 1.64
C TYR A 26 3.09 -6.64 2.79
N LEU A 27 3.36 -7.40 3.82
CA LEU A 27 4.19 -6.97 4.95
C LEU A 27 5.60 -7.51 4.76
N MET A 28 6.58 -6.63 4.86
CA MET A 28 7.99 -6.97 4.64
C MET A 28 8.88 -6.32 5.71
N PRO A 29 10.03 -6.95 6.02
CA PRO A 29 10.96 -6.39 7.01
C PRO A 29 11.77 -5.21 6.49
N GLU A 30 11.84 -5.01 5.17
CA GLU A 30 12.66 -3.99 4.55
C GLU A 30 11.87 -3.16 3.54
N CYS A 31 12.26 -1.88 3.42
CA CYS A 31 11.71 -0.94 2.46
C CYS A 31 12.79 -0.56 1.47
N ASN A 32 12.91 -1.29 0.38
CA ASN A 32 13.97 -1.12 -0.62
C ASN A 32 13.50 -1.55 -2.01
N THR A 33 14.39 -1.42 -3.00
CA THR A 33 14.11 -1.79 -4.39
C THR A 33 13.75 -3.28 -4.53
N ASP A 34 14.45 -4.16 -3.82
CA ASP A 34 14.18 -5.59 -3.90
C ASP A 34 12.79 -5.94 -3.36
N GLY A 35 12.39 -5.32 -2.26
CA GLY A 35 11.04 -5.46 -1.71
C GLY A 35 9.98 -4.95 -2.69
N MET A 36 10.23 -3.82 -3.34
CA MET A 36 9.31 -3.28 -4.33
C MET A 36 9.21 -4.18 -5.56
N ASN A 37 10.32 -4.75 -6.01
CA ASN A 37 10.31 -5.70 -7.12
C ASN A 37 9.47 -6.94 -6.80
N LEU A 38 9.59 -7.46 -5.60
CA LEU A 38 8.77 -8.58 -5.15
C LEU A 38 7.29 -8.20 -5.09
N PHE A 39 6.98 -7.05 -4.52
CA PHE A 39 5.61 -6.54 -4.46
C PHE A 39 5.00 -6.39 -5.84
N LEU A 40 5.70 -5.74 -6.77
CA LEU A 40 5.21 -5.53 -8.13
C LEU A 40 4.98 -6.85 -8.86
N LYS A 41 5.87 -7.82 -8.68
CA LYS A 41 5.71 -9.14 -9.29
C LYS A 41 4.45 -9.83 -8.79
N LYS A 42 4.24 -9.85 -7.47
CA LYS A 42 3.06 -10.47 -6.86
C LYS A 42 1.78 -9.73 -7.23
N PHE A 43 1.82 -8.40 -7.22
CA PHE A 43 0.72 -7.54 -7.61
C PHE A 43 0.30 -7.81 -9.06
N SER A 44 1.27 -7.89 -9.96
CA SER A 44 1.03 -8.18 -11.37
C SER A 44 0.31 -9.52 -11.59
N LEU A 45 0.62 -10.52 -10.78
CA LEU A 45 0.00 -11.84 -10.88
C LEU A 45 -1.46 -11.84 -10.38
N GLU A 46 -1.81 -10.93 -9.48
CA GLU A 46 -3.18 -10.80 -8.95
C GLU A 46 -4.09 -9.99 -9.89
N ILE A 47 -3.53 -9.19 -10.78
CA ILE A 47 -4.32 -8.43 -11.75
C ILE A 47 -4.76 -9.34 -12.89
N SER A 48 -6.01 -9.18 -13.35
CA SER A 48 -6.48 -9.86 -14.55
C SER A 48 -5.53 -9.61 -15.74
N SER A 49 -5.22 -10.64 -16.50
CA SER A 49 -4.33 -10.57 -17.65
C SER A 49 -4.81 -9.61 -18.76
N HIS A 50 -6.07 -9.22 -18.72
CA HIS A 50 -6.66 -8.28 -19.68
C HIS A 50 -6.55 -6.83 -19.24
N LEU A 51 -6.06 -6.57 -18.03
CA LEU A 51 -5.98 -5.23 -17.47
C LEU A 51 -4.55 -4.70 -17.49
N HIS A 52 -4.45 -3.40 -17.72
CA HIS A 52 -3.23 -2.64 -17.48
C HIS A 52 -3.51 -1.64 -16.37
N VAL A 53 -2.69 -1.65 -15.33
CA VAL A 53 -2.91 -0.83 -14.13
C VAL A 53 -1.93 0.32 -14.08
N ALA A 54 -2.43 1.53 -13.88
CA ALA A 54 -1.63 2.68 -13.51
C ALA A 54 -1.51 2.71 -11.98
N LEU A 55 -0.32 2.43 -11.48
CA LEU A 55 -0.02 2.41 -10.06
C LEU A 55 0.58 3.74 -9.65
N VAL A 56 -0.16 4.51 -8.87
CA VAL A 56 0.28 5.81 -8.37
C VAL A 56 1.07 5.62 -7.09
N LEU A 57 2.25 6.22 -7.01
CA LEU A 57 3.13 6.10 -5.85
C LEU A 57 3.84 7.42 -5.55
N ASP A 58 4.38 7.52 -4.35
CA ASP A 58 5.13 8.69 -3.94
C ASP A 58 6.50 8.77 -4.67
N ASN A 59 7.23 9.83 -4.41
CA ASN A 59 8.49 10.11 -5.08
C ASN A 59 9.70 9.67 -4.25
N ALA A 60 9.63 8.52 -3.58
CA ALA A 60 10.77 7.97 -2.88
C ALA A 60 11.91 7.61 -3.84
N GLY A 61 13.15 7.83 -3.42
CA GLY A 61 14.32 7.66 -4.29
C GLY A 61 14.44 6.28 -4.92
N TRP A 62 14.14 5.23 -4.19
CA TRP A 62 14.23 3.85 -4.70
C TRP A 62 13.13 3.51 -5.71
N HIS A 63 12.02 4.29 -5.77
CA HIS A 63 11.00 4.16 -6.82
C HIS A 63 11.53 4.53 -8.20
N HIS A 64 12.66 5.25 -8.27
CA HIS A 64 13.31 5.64 -9.51
C HIS A 64 14.56 4.82 -9.82
N SER A 65 14.85 3.78 -9.04
CA SER A 65 16.00 2.93 -9.24
C SER A 65 15.96 2.24 -10.60
N ARG A 66 17.11 2.19 -11.28
CA ARG A 66 17.26 1.44 -12.54
C ARG A 66 17.10 -0.08 -12.34
N ARG A 67 17.25 -0.57 -11.11
CA ARG A 67 17.05 -1.98 -10.78
C ARG A 67 15.58 -2.33 -10.58
N LEU A 68 14.70 -1.33 -10.61
CA LEU A 68 13.27 -1.55 -10.46
C LEU A 68 12.72 -2.26 -11.71
N LYS A 69 12.06 -3.39 -11.48
CA LYS A 69 11.49 -4.22 -12.54
C LYS A 69 9.98 -4.04 -12.56
N VAL A 70 9.50 -3.25 -13.51
CA VAL A 70 8.08 -2.97 -13.66
C VAL A 70 7.45 -4.02 -14.59
N PRO A 71 6.45 -4.76 -14.11
CA PRO A 71 5.76 -5.74 -14.97
C PRO A 71 5.08 -5.08 -16.17
N ALA A 72 4.91 -5.87 -17.26
CA ALA A 72 4.35 -5.37 -18.52
C ALA A 72 2.93 -4.80 -18.38
N ASN A 73 2.14 -5.30 -17.44
CA ASN A 73 0.75 -4.86 -17.21
C ASN A 73 0.62 -3.74 -16.17
N VAL A 74 1.73 -3.14 -15.77
CA VAL A 74 1.76 -2.06 -14.78
C VAL A 74 2.52 -0.87 -15.33
N SER A 75 1.97 0.32 -15.14
CA SER A 75 2.68 1.59 -15.37
C SER A 75 2.76 2.33 -14.03
N LEU A 76 3.95 2.84 -13.72
CA LEU A 76 4.15 3.64 -12.51
C LEU A 76 3.91 5.12 -12.80
N VAL A 77 3.15 5.77 -11.93
CA VAL A 77 2.86 7.21 -11.99
C VAL A 77 3.30 7.82 -10.67
N HIS A 78 4.32 8.67 -10.70
CA HIS A 78 4.87 9.28 -9.50
C HIS A 78 4.12 10.55 -9.14
N LEU A 79 3.74 10.66 -7.86
CA LEU A 79 3.16 11.88 -7.31
C LEU A 79 4.19 13.00 -7.28
N PRO A 80 3.75 14.28 -7.29
CA PRO A 80 4.65 15.40 -7.09
C PRO A 80 5.42 15.27 -5.77
N PRO A 81 6.65 15.83 -5.69
CA PRO A 81 7.40 15.87 -4.43
C PRO A 81 6.59 16.54 -3.31
N TYR A 82 6.82 16.09 -2.08
CA TYR A 82 6.20 16.67 -0.87
C TYR A 82 4.66 16.67 -0.84
N SER A 83 4.06 15.66 -1.49
CA SER A 83 2.60 15.53 -1.55
C SER A 83 2.12 14.18 -0.99
N PRO A 84 2.53 13.76 0.23
CA PRO A 84 2.13 12.47 0.80
C PRO A 84 0.62 12.37 1.02
N GLU A 85 -0.05 13.49 1.26
CA GLU A 85 -1.51 13.54 1.47
C GLU A 85 -2.29 13.10 0.23
N LEU A 86 -1.65 13.09 -0.95
CA LEU A 86 -2.26 12.61 -2.18
C LEU A 86 -2.21 11.09 -2.31
N ASN A 87 -1.47 10.40 -1.43
CA ASN A 87 -1.35 8.95 -1.49
C ASN A 87 -2.33 8.30 -0.51
N PRO A 88 -3.39 7.63 -1.00
CA PRO A 88 -4.41 7.02 -0.15
C PRO A 88 -3.87 5.96 0.81
N ILE A 89 -2.75 5.31 0.48
CA ILE A 89 -2.19 4.26 1.32
C ILE A 89 -1.72 4.79 2.68
N GLU A 90 -1.32 6.06 2.75
CA GLU A 90 -0.95 6.68 4.01
C GLU A 90 -2.13 6.75 4.98
N ARG A 91 -3.32 7.02 4.47
CA ARG A 91 -4.54 7.04 5.28
C ARG A 91 -4.92 5.64 5.76
N MET A 92 -4.75 4.64 4.93
CA MET A 92 -4.95 3.24 5.32
C MET A 92 -4.02 2.87 6.47
N TRP A 93 -2.73 3.19 6.33
CA TRP A 93 -1.74 2.88 7.36
C TRP A 93 -2.07 3.56 8.69
N LEU A 94 -2.42 4.84 8.63
CA LEU A 94 -2.82 5.58 9.83
C LEU A 94 -4.04 4.95 10.52
N TYR A 95 -5.02 4.56 9.73
CA TYR A 95 -6.21 3.89 10.25
C TYR A 95 -5.86 2.56 10.93
N LEU A 96 -5.03 1.74 10.29
CA LEU A 96 -4.59 0.46 10.87
C LEU A 96 -3.88 0.65 12.20
N LYS A 97 -2.98 1.65 12.28
CA LYS A 97 -2.28 1.97 13.51
C LYS A 97 -3.24 2.38 14.62
N GLN A 98 -4.16 3.28 14.33
CA GLN A 98 -5.07 3.82 15.33
C GLN A 98 -6.09 2.80 15.82
N HIS A 99 -6.63 1.97 14.95
CA HIS A 99 -7.75 1.09 15.27
C HIS A 99 -7.35 -0.32 15.67
N TYR A 100 -6.21 -0.80 15.23
CA TYR A 100 -5.82 -2.20 15.43
C TYR A 100 -4.49 -2.40 16.16
N LEU A 101 -3.54 -1.47 16.02
CA LEU A 101 -2.17 -1.68 16.47
C LEU A 101 -1.75 -0.80 17.64
N SER A 102 -2.42 0.31 17.90
CA SER A 102 -2.04 1.23 18.96
C SER A 102 -2.39 0.70 20.36
N ASN A 103 -1.69 1.22 21.36
CA ASN A 103 -1.89 0.89 22.78
C ASN A 103 -1.64 -0.59 23.11
N ARG A 104 -0.79 -1.25 22.33
CA ARG A 104 -0.40 -2.64 22.56
C ARG A 104 1.12 -2.75 22.61
N ILE A 105 1.58 -3.65 23.46
CA ILE A 105 2.98 -4.02 23.54
C ILE A 105 3.13 -5.39 22.87
N TYR A 106 4.06 -5.48 21.93
CA TYR A 106 4.33 -6.73 21.21
C TYR A 106 5.57 -7.40 21.77
N ARG A 107 5.44 -8.68 22.08
CA ARG A 107 6.50 -9.48 22.68
C ARG A 107 7.75 -9.57 21.81
N ASP A 108 7.56 -9.66 20.50
CA ASP A 108 8.62 -9.80 19.51
C ASP A 108 8.12 -9.34 18.13
N THR A 109 9.01 -9.37 17.15
CA THR A 109 8.71 -9.00 15.76
C THR A 109 7.64 -9.92 15.14
N GLU A 110 7.69 -11.20 15.49
CA GLU A 110 6.74 -12.20 14.99
C GLU A 110 5.32 -11.90 15.47
N ALA A 111 5.16 -11.52 16.73
CA ALA A 111 3.87 -11.13 17.29
C ALA A 111 3.34 -9.86 16.63
N LEU A 112 4.21 -8.88 16.37
CA LEU A 112 3.84 -7.66 15.63
C LEU A 112 3.41 -8.00 14.20
N TYR A 113 4.15 -8.86 13.53
CA TYR A 113 3.83 -9.29 12.16
C TYR A 113 2.46 -9.97 12.11
N ALA A 114 2.18 -10.86 13.04
CA ALA A 114 0.88 -11.53 13.12
C ALA A 114 -0.26 -10.56 13.37
N ALA A 115 -0.07 -9.60 14.27
CA ALA A 115 -1.07 -8.57 14.57
C ALA A 115 -1.32 -7.65 13.36
N ALA A 116 -0.27 -7.26 12.67
CA ALA A 116 -0.38 -6.41 11.48
C ALA A 116 -1.07 -7.15 10.33
N THR A 117 -0.75 -8.42 10.13
CA THR A 117 -1.41 -9.26 9.13
C THR A 117 -2.91 -9.38 9.42
N ASP A 118 -3.28 -9.62 10.67
CA ASP A 118 -4.68 -9.68 11.09
C ASP A 118 -5.39 -8.34 10.88
N ALA A 119 -4.73 -7.23 11.23
CA ALA A 119 -5.26 -5.89 11.04
C ALA A 119 -5.57 -5.59 9.57
N VAL A 120 -4.63 -5.89 8.67
CA VAL A 120 -4.82 -5.73 7.23
C VAL A 120 -5.99 -6.59 6.75
N ARG A 121 -6.04 -7.84 7.17
CA ARG A 121 -7.11 -8.75 6.79
C ARG A 121 -8.49 -8.25 7.21
N ARG A 122 -8.61 -7.79 8.45
CA ARG A 122 -9.86 -7.25 8.99
C ARG A 122 -10.29 -5.98 8.25
N PHE A 123 -9.35 -5.09 8.01
CA PHE A 123 -9.60 -3.84 7.31
C PHE A 123 -10.08 -4.09 5.88
N THR A 124 -9.38 -4.94 5.15
CA THR A 124 -9.65 -5.20 3.73
C THR A 124 -10.83 -6.13 3.49
N ALA A 125 -11.34 -6.78 4.53
CA ALA A 125 -12.54 -7.62 4.42
C ALA A 125 -13.80 -6.83 4.05
N ASP A 126 -13.80 -5.52 4.28
CA ASP A 126 -14.92 -4.63 3.95
C ASP A 126 -14.47 -3.59 2.90
N PRO A 127 -14.79 -3.81 1.61
CA PRO A 127 -14.43 -2.84 0.56
C PRO A 127 -15.02 -1.45 0.76
N SER A 128 -16.17 -1.34 1.41
CA SER A 128 -16.78 -0.03 1.75
C SER A 128 -15.91 0.75 2.71
N ARG A 129 -15.31 0.08 3.68
CA ARG A 129 -14.37 0.69 4.63
C ARG A 129 -13.13 1.16 3.91
N VAL A 130 -12.57 0.34 3.03
CA VAL A 130 -11.41 0.70 2.22
C VAL A 130 -11.70 1.94 1.39
N ARG A 131 -12.82 1.98 0.71
CA ARG A 131 -13.23 3.16 -0.08
C ARG A 131 -13.37 4.41 0.79
N SER A 132 -13.98 4.28 1.96
CA SER A 132 -14.20 5.41 2.86
C SER A 132 -12.87 5.99 3.40
N VAL A 133 -11.97 5.12 3.85
CA VAL A 133 -10.69 5.53 4.44
C VAL A 133 -9.71 6.02 3.38
N CYS A 134 -9.65 5.34 2.22
CA CYS A 134 -8.71 5.63 1.14
C CYS A 134 -9.27 6.57 0.08
N ARG A 135 -10.32 7.32 0.42
CA ARG A 135 -10.96 8.25 -0.50
C ARG A 135 -9.96 9.19 -1.17
N CYS A 136 -10.15 9.38 -2.49
CA CYS A 136 -9.22 10.11 -3.31
C CYS A 136 -9.99 11.14 -4.15
N ASP A 137 -9.96 12.40 -3.73
CA ASP A 137 -10.77 13.46 -4.33
C ASP A 137 -10.18 14.04 -5.63
N TYR A 138 -8.91 13.74 -5.93
CA TYR A 138 -8.28 14.20 -7.15
C TYR A 138 -8.51 13.30 -8.37
N VAL A 139 -9.15 12.14 -8.18
CA VAL A 139 -9.56 11.27 -9.28
C VAL A 139 -10.99 11.64 -9.67
N PRO A 140 -11.20 12.22 -10.87
CA PRO A 140 -12.54 12.60 -11.28
C PRO A 140 -13.49 11.40 -11.35
N SER A 141 -14.72 11.59 -10.92
CA SER A 141 -15.73 10.53 -10.94
C SER A 141 -16.01 10.01 -12.37
N SER A 142 -15.70 10.79 -13.39
CA SER A 142 -15.83 10.40 -14.80
C SER A 142 -14.88 9.26 -15.22
N TYR A 143 -13.83 9.02 -14.45
CA TYR A 143 -12.92 7.89 -14.67
C TYR A 143 -13.32 6.63 -13.90
N LEU A 144 -14.44 6.68 -13.19
CA LEU A 144 -14.87 5.65 -12.26
C LEU A 144 -15.99 4.73 -12.81
N ASN A 145 -16.35 4.93 -14.08
CA ASN A 145 -17.38 4.12 -14.77
C ASN A 145 -16.76 3.06 -15.66
#